data_ddb23b3f487a31b3e8bbddf9006bd0a0
#
_entry.id   ddb23b3f487a31b3e8bbddf9006bd0a0
#
_cell.length_a   1.000
_cell.length_b   1.000
_cell.length_c   1.000
_cell.angle_alpha   90.00
_cell.angle_beta   90.00
_cell.angle_gamma   90.00
#
_symmetry.space_group_name_H-M   'P 1'
#
loop_
_entity.id
_entity.type
_entity.pdbx_description
1 polymer ?
#
loop_
_entity_poly.entity_id
_entity_poly.type
_entity_poly.pdbx_seq_one_letter_code
_entity_poly.pdbx_strand_id
1 'polypeptide(L)'
;MDLNILARLGLARLRHPVPMAKLSTVHAAAALIRDSHERDVLWNALVQWVSEIELESEVVEALCIPILADNLMDGNVAALQRAIKFPSPLSHLYLGEISGHPLRFNSWAKSHSGEVPVFFPANEIEEELTAGHIVPHILATRIQSLEDDLGFPLLRQWSYEYQRLVDNYGEQSDGHWEHFVEGERGRDAGHFITRRGHLARSAFLRTLSAAYDLWDMPESMVY
;
A
#
# COMPACT_ATOMS: atom_id res chain seq x y z
N MET A 1 -3.81 22.07 -23.93
CA MET A 1 -3.08 21.04 -23.15
C MET A 1 -4.09 19.97 -22.83
N ASP A 2 -3.74 18.71 -23.08
CA ASP A 2 -4.66 17.57 -22.84
C ASP A 2 -4.92 17.42 -21.33
N LEU A 3 -6.19 17.46 -20.92
CA LEU A 3 -6.60 17.40 -19.53
C LEU A 3 -6.24 16.03 -18.89
N ASN A 4 -6.24 14.95 -19.68
CA ASN A 4 -5.83 13.63 -19.22
C ASN A 4 -4.33 13.62 -18.84
N ILE A 5 -3.48 14.26 -19.62
CA ILE A 5 -2.05 14.40 -19.30
C ILE A 5 -1.87 15.18 -18.00
N LEU A 6 -2.63 16.26 -17.80
CA LEU A 6 -2.59 17.04 -16.55
C LEU A 6 -3.02 16.24 -15.35
N ALA A 7 -4.11 15.48 -15.48
CA ALA A 7 -4.61 14.62 -14.41
C ALA A 7 -3.54 13.56 -14.02
N ARG A 8 -2.92 12.92 -15.00
CA ARG A 8 -1.84 11.93 -14.75
C ARG A 8 -0.60 12.56 -14.11
N LEU A 9 -0.19 13.76 -14.55
CA LEU A 9 0.90 14.50 -13.92
C LEU A 9 0.58 14.88 -12.46
N GLY A 10 -0.68 15.24 -12.20
CA GLY A 10 -1.17 15.46 -10.83
C GLY A 10 -1.06 14.20 -9.97
N LEU A 11 -1.56 13.07 -10.48
CA LEU A 11 -1.50 11.78 -9.77
C LEU A 11 -0.06 11.27 -9.57
N ALA A 12 0.88 11.60 -10.46
CA ALA A 12 2.28 11.23 -10.31
C ALA A 12 2.91 11.76 -8.99
N ARG A 13 2.33 12.83 -8.41
CA ARG A 13 2.74 13.34 -7.10
C ARG A 13 2.42 12.39 -5.93
N LEU A 14 1.60 11.37 -6.12
CA LEU A 14 1.41 10.30 -5.14
C LEU A 14 2.70 9.49 -4.91
N ARG A 15 3.62 9.48 -5.87
CA ARG A 15 4.96 8.89 -5.71
C ARG A 15 5.97 9.81 -5.01
N HIS A 16 5.57 11.04 -4.68
CA HIS A 16 6.47 11.95 -3.96
C HIS A 16 6.72 11.42 -2.54
N PRO A 17 7.99 11.37 -2.08
CA PRO A 17 8.31 10.77 -0.78
C PRO A 17 7.76 11.56 0.42
N VAL A 18 7.50 12.85 0.27
CA VAL A 18 6.99 13.71 1.35
C VAL A 18 5.50 13.46 1.60
N PRO A 19 5.09 13.02 2.81
CA PRO A 19 3.69 12.69 3.13
C PRO A 19 2.72 13.84 2.87
N MET A 20 3.09 15.08 3.20
CA MET A 20 2.24 16.26 2.97
C MET A 20 1.97 16.52 1.49
N ALA A 21 2.93 16.24 0.60
CA ALA A 21 2.71 16.36 -0.84
C ALA A 21 1.71 15.31 -1.34
N LYS A 22 1.79 14.07 -0.84
CA LYS A 22 0.82 13.02 -1.12
C LYS A 22 -0.56 13.38 -0.62
N LEU A 23 -0.67 13.78 0.65
CA LEU A 23 -1.94 14.16 1.27
C LEU A 23 -2.61 15.32 0.50
N SER A 24 -1.86 16.36 0.16
CA SER A 24 -2.38 17.48 -0.64
C SER A 24 -2.87 17.01 -2.01
N THR A 25 -2.19 16.05 -2.64
CA THR A 25 -2.58 15.46 -3.92
C THR A 25 -3.88 14.68 -3.79
N VAL A 26 -4.00 13.85 -2.74
CA VAL A 26 -5.22 13.07 -2.46
C VAL A 26 -6.42 14.01 -2.27
N HIS A 27 -6.30 15.03 -1.43
CA HIS A 27 -7.39 16.00 -1.20
C HIS A 27 -7.77 16.77 -2.47
N ALA A 28 -6.78 17.25 -3.24
CA ALA A 28 -7.05 17.98 -4.48
C ALA A 28 -7.74 17.09 -5.52
N ALA A 29 -7.26 15.87 -5.72
CA ALA A 29 -7.86 14.92 -6.65
C ALA A 29 -9.29 14.52 -6.23
N ALA A 30 -9.51 14.27 -4.93
CA ALA A 30 -10.83 13.97 -4.40
C ALA A 30 -11.82 15.13 -4.61
N ALA A 31 -11.41 16.36 -4.32
CA ALA A 31 -12.24 17.55 -4.56
C ALA A 31 -12.59 17.71 -6.04
N LEU A 32 -11.63 17.52 -6.94
CA LEU A 32 -11.87 17.60 -8.38
C LEU A 32 -12.83 16.51 -8.87
N ILE A 33 -12.70 15.28 -8.39
CA ILE A 33 -13.62 14.18 -8.73
C ILE A 33 -15.04 14.47 -8.21
N ARG A 34 -15.17 15.07 -7.03
CA ARG A 34 -16.47 15.40 -6.44
C ARG A 34 -17.17 16.57 -7.13
N ASP A 35 -16.43 17.64 -7.40
CA ASP A 35 -17.01 18.97 -7.68
C ASP A 35 -16.75 19.48 -9.13
N SER A 36 -15.92 18.77 -9.93
CA SER A 36 -15.55 19.24 -11.27
C SER A 36 -16.48 18.72 -12.37
N HIS A 37 -16.71 19.55 -13.40
CA HIS A 37 -17.32 19.11 -14.66
C HIS A 37 -16.46 18.07 -15.41
N GLU A 38 -15.17 17.99 -15.08
CA GLU A 38 -14.19 17.08 -15.69
C GLU A 38 -14.04 15.78 -14.89
N ARG A 39 -15.00 15.47 -14.01
CA ARG A 39 -15.03 14.29 -13.15
C ARG A 39 -14.63 13.01 -13.88
N ASP A 40 -15.24 12.77 -15.04
CA ASP A 40 -15.02 11.51 -15.78
C ASP A 40 -13.59 11.38 -16.30
N VAL A 41 -12.97 12.48 -16.71
CA VAL A 41 -11.58 12.49 -17.17
C VAL A 41 -10.63 12.17 -16.00
N LEU A 42 -10.85 12.81 -14.86
CA LEU A 42 -10.07 12.58 -13.65
C LEU A 42 -10.25 11.15 -13.10
N TRP A 43 -11.49 10.66 -13.14
CA TRP A 43 -11.80 9.30 -12.75
C TRP A 43 -11.10 8.27 -13.65
N ASN A 44 -11.19 8.42 -14.96
CA ASN A 44 -10.53 7.54 -15.92
C ASN A 44 -9.00 7.56 -15.75
N ALA A 45 -8.42 8.75 -15.50
CA ALA A 45 -7.01 8.90 -15.23
C ALA A 45 -6.61 8.16 -13.92
N LEU A 46 -7.43 8.21 -12.87
CA LEU A 46 -7.22 7.48 -11.63
C LEU A 46 -7.29 5.96 -11.85
N VAL A 47 -8.31 5.47 -12.54
CA VAL A 47 -8.45 4.03 -12.84
C VAL A 47 -7.26 3.54 -13.66
N GLN A 48 -6.83 4.31 -14.65
CA GLN A 48 -5.64 3.99 -15.43
C GLN A 48 -4.38 4.00 -14.55
N TRP A 49 -4.21 5.02 -13.69
CA TRP A 49 -3.10 5.10 -12.75
C TRP A 49 -3.04 3.85 -11.86
N VAL A 50 -4.17 3.45 -11.26
CA VAL A 50 -4.27 2.25 -10.42
C VAL A 50 -3.88 1.00 -11.21
N SER A 51 -4.24 0.91 -12.48
CA SER A 51 -3.88 -0.24 -13.33
C SER A 51 -2.38 -0.33 -13.66
N GLU A 52 -1.63 0.74 -13.47
CA GLU A 52 -0.18 0.81 -13.70
C GLU A 52 0.64 0.61 -12.40
N ILE A 53 -0.03 0.55 -11.24
CA ILE A 53 0.61 0.35 -9.93
C ILE A 53 1.06 -1.11 -9.79
N GLU A 54 2.25 -1.28 -9.23
CA GLU A 54 2.90 -2.58 -9.01
C GLU A 54 2.95 -3.01 -7.54
N LEU A 55 2.73 -2.08 -6.61
CA LEU A 55 2.83 -2.32 -5.17
C LEU A 55 1.49 -2.08 -4.46
N GLU A 56 1.10 -3.00 -3.61
CA GLU A 56 -0.14 -2.98 -2.83
C GLU A 56 -0.27 -1.69 -2.00
N SER A 57 0.82 -1.22 -1.41
CA SER A 57 0.84 0.00 -0.60
C SER A 57 0.56 1.27 -1.42
N GLU A 58 1.01 1.33 -2.68
CA GLU A 58 0.69 2.43 -3.58
C GLU A 58 -0.79 2.41 -4.00
N VAL A 59 -1.37 1.21 -4.19
CA VAL A 59 -2.81 1.04 -4.45
C VAL A 59 -3.62 1.61 -3.29
N VAL A 60 -3.28 1.25 -2.05
CA VAL A 60 -3.96 1.75 -0.84
C VAL A 60 -3.94 3.28 -0.78
N GLU A 61 -2.79 3.91 -1.07
CA GLU A 61 -2.69 5.37 -1.12
C GLU A 61 -3.60 5.98 -2.21
N ALA A 62 -3.65 5.38 -3.39
CA ALA A 62 -4.50 5.85 -4.48
C ALA A 62 -6.01 5.72 -4.14
N LEU A 63 -6.41 4.67 -3.43
CA LEU A 63 -7.79 4.44 -2.99
C LEU A 63 -8.27 5.45 -1.94
N CYS A 64 -7.39 6.19 -1.26
CA CYS A 64 -7.80 7.30 -0.41
C CYS A 64 -8.50 8.41 -1.20
N ILE A 65 -8.22 8.57 -2.49
CA ILE A 65 -8.88 9.58 -3.34
C ILE A 65 -10.38 9.32 -3.45
N PRO A 66 -10.84 8.14 -3.91
CA PRO A 66 -12.27 7.86 -4.02
C PRO A 66 -12.99 7.82 -2.67
N ILE A 67 -12.33 7.39 -1.58
CA ILE A 67 -12.89 7.45 -0.24
C ILE A 67 -13.24 8.90 0.14
N LEU A 68 -12.32 9.84 -0.10
CA LEU A 68 -12.55 11.26 0.22
C LEU A 68 -13.44 11.98 -0.78
N ALA A 69 -13.58 11.45 -2.01
CA ALA A 69 -14.46 12.05 -3.01
C ALA A 69 -15.93 11.90 -2.65
N ASP A 70 -16.30 10.82 -1.96
CA ASP A 70 -17.66 10.47 -1.59
C ASP A 70 -18.64 10.38 -2.81
N ASN A 71 -19.79 9.75 -2.68
CA ASN A 71 -20.82 9.68 -3.73
C ASN A 71 -20.39 9.01 -5.06
N LEU A 72 -19.65 7.91 -5.00
CA LEU A 72 -19.31 7.13 -6.18
C LEU A 72 -20.43 6.15 -6.54
N MET A 73 -20.66 5.95 -7.85
CA MET A 73 -21.62 4.95 -8.35
C MET A 73 -21.01 3.54 -8.30
N ASP A 74 -21.82 2.49 -8.14
CA ASP A 74 -21.39 1.08 -8.11
C ASP A 74 -20.48 0.70 -9.29
N GLY A 75 -20.77 1.23 -10.49
CA GLY A 75 -19.95 0.98 -11.68
C GLY A 75 -18.50 1.47 -11.55
N ASN A 76 -18.25 2.47 -10.73
CA ASN A 76 -16.92 3.03 -10.47
C ASN A 76 -16.09 2.09 -9.60
N VAL A 77 -16.71 1.48 -8.58
CA VAL A 77 -16.05 0.49 -7.71
C VAL A 77 -15.60 -0.72 -8.51
N ALA A 78 -16.47 -1.24 -9.39
CA ALA A 78 -16.14 -2.37 -10.26
C ALA A 78 -15.01 -2.05 -11.25
N ALA A 79 -14.87 -0.80 -11.70
CA ALA A 79 -13.75 -0.36 -12.53
C ALA A 79 -12.43 -0.36 -11.75
N LEU A 80 -12.41 0.19 -10.53
CA LEU A 80 -11.24 0.15 -9.65
C LEU A 80 -10.85 -1.28 -9.29
N GLN A 81 -11.80 -2.12 -8.89
CA GLN A 81 -11.54 -3.51 -8.55
C GLN A 81 -10.85 -4.28 -9.69
N ARG A 82 -11.28 -4.06 -10.93
CA ARG A 82 -10.66 -4.67 -12.12
C ARG A 82 -9.28 -4.09 -12.43
N ALA A 83 -9.04 -2.82 -12.10
CA ALA A 83 -7.77 -2.15 -12.33
C ALA A 83 -6.67 -2.61 -11.36
N ILE A 84 -7.03 -3.02 -10.14
CA ILE A 84 -6.09 -3.46 -9.11
C ILE A 84 -5.49 -4.81 -9.51
N LYS A 85 -4.19 -4.82 -9.83
CA LYS A 85 -3.45 -6.05 -10.17
C LYS A 85 -3.02 -6.84 -8.95
N PHE A 86 -2.67 -6.12 -7.88
CA PHE A 86 -2.16 -6.67 -6.62
C PHE A 86 -3.09 -6.27 -5.49
N PRO A 87 -4.19 -7.03 -5.28
CA PRO A 87 -5.13 -6.75 -4.20
C PRO A 87 -4.48 -7.06 -2.84
N SER A 88 -4.88 -6.31 -1.82
CA SER A 88 -4.45 -6.50 -0.44
C SER A 88 -5.64 -6.44 0.51
N PRO A 89 -5.50 -6.88 1.78
CA PRO A 89 -6.56 -6.73 2.76
C PRO A 89 -7.08 -5.29 2.81
N LEU A 90 -6.19 -4.31 2.90
CA LEU A 90 -6.55 -2.89 2.98
C LEU A 90 -7.21 -2.37 1.71
N SER A 91 -6.77 -2.79 0.52
CA SER A 91 -7.46 -2.39 -0.72
C SER A 91 -8.87 -2.98 -0.79
N HIS A 92 -9.08 -4.19 -0.26
CA HIS A 92 -10.39 -4.82 -0.14
C HIS A 92 -11.30 -4.05 0.82
N LEU A 93 -10.80 -3.72 2.02
CA LEU A 93 -11.52 -2.90 2.99
C LEU A 93 -11.94 -1.56 2.38
N TYR A 94 -11.02 -0.86 1.73
CA TYR A 94 -11.27 0.46 1.13
C TYR A 94 -12.29 0.38 -0.02
N LEU A 95 -12.23 -0.65 -0.86
CA LEU A 95 -13.25 -0.86 -1.88
C LEU A 95 -14.63 -1.14 -1.25
N GLY A 96 -14.69 -1.84 -0.13
CA GLY A 96 -15.89 -2.04 0.65
C GLY A 96 -16.48 -0.71 1.16
N GLU A 97 -15.65 0.15 1.72
CA GLU A 97 -16.05 1.50 2.15
C GLU A 97 -16.56 2.35 0.98
N ILE A 98 -15.85 2.35 -0.15
CA ILE A 98 -16.25 3.09 -1.36
C ILE A 98 -17.59 2.58 -1.90
N SER A 99 -17.85 1.27 -1.82
CA SER A 99 -19.09 0.67 -2.33
C SER A 99 -20.28 0.82 -1.37
N GLY A 100 -20.04 1.14 -0.09
CA GLY A 100 -21.02 1.09 0.97
C GLY A 100 -21.53 -0.33 1.31
N HIS A 101 -20.89 -1.36 0.76
CA HIS A 101 -21.26 -2.76 0.97
C HIS A 101 -20.04 -3.65 1.14
N PRO A 102 -20.10 -4.69 2.02
CA PRO A 102 -19.04 -5.69 2.12
C PRO A 102 -18.82 -6.37 0.76
N LEU A 103 -17.57 -6.41 0.32
CA LEU A 103 -17.20 -7.15 -0.88
C LEU A 103 -17.23 -8.66 -0.61
N ARG A 104 -17.72 -9.44 -1.58
CA ARG A 104 -17.88 -10.89 -1.43
C ARG A 104 -16.66 -11.71 -1.87
N PHE A 105 -15.63 -11.07 -2.41
CA PHE A 105 -14.49 -11.75 -3.02
C PHE A 105 -13.20 -11.38 -2.32
N ASN A 106 -12.59 -12.35 -1.64
CA ASN A 106 -11.29 -12.19 -0.98
C ASN A 106 -10.15 -12.50 -1.95
N SER A 107 -10.08 -11.81 -3.11
CA SER A 107 -9.01 -12.02 -4.09
C SER A 107 -7.62 -11.73 -3.53
N TRP A 108 -7.54 -10.94 -2.48
CA TRP A 108 -6.31 -10.60 -1.76
C TRP A 108 -5.72 -11.78 -0.97
N ALA A 109 -6.55 -12.77 -0.57
CA ALA A 109 -6.10 -13.88 0.26
C ALA A 109 -4.92 -14.67 -0.34
N LYS A 110 -4.82 -14.70 -1.66
CA LYS A 110 -3.72 -15.35 -2.40
C LYS A 110 -2.61 -14.38 -2.83
N SER A 111 -2.61 -13.14 -2.35
CA SER A 111 -1.62 -12.12 -2.71
C SER A 111 -0.36 -12.21 -1.84
N HIS A 112 0.22 -13.41 -1.73
CA HIS A 112 1.45 -13.66 -0.97
C HIS A 112 2.35 -14.66 -1.73
N SER A 113 3.60 -14.76 -1.30
CA SER A 113 4.62 -15.61 -1.96
C SER A 113 4.62 -17.08 -1.49
N GLY A 114 3.68 -17.47 -0.62
CA GLY A 114 3.62 -18.79 -0.02
C GLY A 114 4.39 -18.87 1.31
N GLU A 115 4.60 -20.11 1.79
CA GLU A 115 5.33 -20.36 3.02
C GLU A 115 6.83 -20.01 2.89
N VAL A 116 7.40 -19.53 3.98
CA VAL A 116 8.83 -19.21 4.04
C VAL A 116 9.65 -20.48 3.95
N PRO A 117 10.61 -20.58 3.02
CA PRO A 117 11.53 -21.71 2.96
C PRO A 117 12.32 -21.90 4.25
N VAL A 118 12.54 -23.14 4.65
CA VAL A 118 13.22 -23.49 5.92
C VAL A 118 14.59 -22.81 6.05
N PHE A 119 15.32 -22.70 4.95
CA PHE A 119 16.68 -22.13 4.92
C PHE A 119 16.73 -20.64 4.59
N PHE A 120 15.59 -19.92 4.59
CA PHE A 120 15.55 -18.49 4.34
C PHE A 120 16.28 -17.71 5.45
N PRO A 121 17.29 -16.88 5.11
CA PRO A 121 18.09 -16.13 6.09
C PRO A 121 17.34 -14.84 6.51
N ALA A 122 16.39 -14.96 7.43
CA ALA A 122 15.50 -13.87 7.81
C ALA A 122 16.15 -12.79 8.69
N ASN A 123 17.11 -13.17 9.57
CA ASN A 123 17.54 -12.34 10.71
C ASN A 123 18.00 -10.93 10.34
N GLU A 124 18.82 -10.77 9.30
CA GLU A 124 19.33 -9.45 8.90
C GLU A 124 18.19 -8.55 8.40
N ILE A 125 17.24 -9.11 7.66
CA ILE A 125 16.08 -8.41 7.13
C ILE A 125 15.10 -8.06 8.25
N GLU A 126 14.92 -8.96 9.23
CA GLU A 126 14.09 -8.71 10.42
C GLU A 126 14.62 -7.53 11.22
N GLU A 127 15.94 -7.48 11.47
CA GLU A 127 16.57 -6.35 12.14
C GLU A 127 16.34 -5.04 11.37
N GLU A 128 16.52 -5.05 10.07
CA GLU A 128 16.32 -3.86 9.23
C GLU A 128 14.87 -3.36 9.24
N LEU A 129 13.90 -4.25 9.10
CA LEU A 129 12.47 -3.91 9.10
C LEU A 129 11.99 -3.40 10.47
N THR A 130 12.55 -3.93 11.55
CA THR A 130 12.18 -3.55 12.92
C THR A 130 12.93 -2.31 13.44
N ALA A 131 14.06 -1.94 12.84
CA ALA A 131 14.85 -0.76 13.23
C ALA A 131 14.11 0.58 13.07
N GLY A 132 12.99 0.61 12.33
CA GLY A 132 12.18 1.81 12.13
C GLY A 132 12.75 2.82 11.13
N HIS A 133 13.78 2.45 10.37
CA HIS A 133 14.38 3.32 9.36
C HIS A 133 13.61 3.27 8.03
N ILE A 134 13.07 2.10 7.65
CA ILE A 134 12.37 1.88 6.39
C ILE A 134 10.88 2.19 6.54
N VAL A 135 10.29 1.77 7.64
CA VAL A 135 8.87 1.95 7.96
C VAL A 135 8.69 2.39 9.40
N PRO A 136 7.56 3.05 9.74
CA PRO A 136 7.27 3.38 11.14
C PRO A 136 7.25 2.16 12.04
N HIS A 137 7.80 2.27 13.24
CA HIS A 137 7.83 1.19 14.25
C HIS A 137 6.47 0.56 14.53
N ILE A 138 5.37 1.27 14.31
CA ILE A 138 4.03 0.74 14.55
C ILE A 138 3.74 -0.52 13.74
N LEU A 139 4.30 -0.67 12.53
CA LEU A 139 4.12 -1.88 11.72
C LEU A 139 4.86 -3.07 12.35
N ALA A 140 6.11 -2.86 12.78
CA ALA A 140 6.87 -3.88 13.49
C ALA A 140 6.20 -4.28 14.81
N THR A 141 5.75 -3.30 15.60
CA THR A 141 5.02 -3.54 16.85
C THR A 141 3.73 -4.33 16.60
N ARG A 142 3.00 -4.02 15.53
CA ARG A 142 1.77 -4.74 15.18
C ARG A 142 2.06 -6.19 14.80
N ILE A 143 3.08 -6.44 13.97
CA ILE A 143 3.50 -7.80 13.59
C ILE A 143 3.92 -8.60 14.83
N GLN A 144 4.74 -8.03 15.72
CA GLN A 144 5.18 -8.68 16.96
C GLN A 144 3.99 -9.01 17.88
N SER A 145 3.08 -8.06 18.07
CA SER A 145 1.87 -8.30 18.87
C SER A 145 1.01 -9.45 18.30
N LEU A 146 0.82 -9.49 16.99
CA LEU A 146 0.07 -10.58 16.35
C LEU A 146 0.82 -11.93 16.45
N GLU A 147 2.15 -11.90 16.36
CA GLU A 147 2.99 -13.09 16.54
C GLU A 147 2.87 -13.63 17.97
N ASP A 148 2.93 -12.75 18.98
CA ASP A 148 2.77 -13.11 20.40
C ASP A 148 1.37 -13.67 20.70
N ASP A 149 0.33 -13.09 20.10
CA ASP A 149 -1.07 -13.48 20.32
C ASP A 149 -1.43 -14.79 19.61
N LEU A 150 -0.88 -15.05 18.43
CA LEU A 150 -1.30 -16.15 17.56
C LEU A 150 -0.28 -17.29 17.47
N GLY A 151 0.98 -17.02 17.79
CA GLY A 151 2.08 -17.99 17.67
C GLY A 151 2.53 -18.27 16.23
N PHE A 152 2.15 -17.43 15.26
CA PHE A 152 2.57 -17.57 13.87
C PHE A 152 3.87 -16.80 13.62
N PRO A 153 4.81 -17.28 12.76
CA PRO A 153 6.09 -16.63 12.50
C PRO A 153 5.95 -15.43 11.53
N LEU A 154 5.19 -14.42 11.93
CA LEU A 154 4.79 -13.28 11.08
C LEU A 154 5.97 -12.40 10.70
N LEU A 155 6.92 -12.17 11.61
CA LEU A 155 8.10 -11.35 11.33
C LEU A 155 8.98 -12.01 10.26
N ARG A 156 9.14 -13.34 10.35
CA ARG A 156 9.86 -14.14 9.35
C ARG A 156 9.15 -14.11 7.99
N GLN A 157 7.81 -14.20 7.98
CA GLN A 157 7.02 -14.07 6.75
C GLN A 157 7.16 -12.68 6.15
N TRP A 158 7.14 -11.62 6.96
CA TRP A 158 7.32 -10.25 6.49
C TRP A 158 8.68 -10.04 5.82
N SER A 159 9.74 -10.57 6.42
CA SER A 159 11.09 -10.55 5.85
C SER A 159 11.16 -11.28 4.51
N TYR A 160 10.51 -12.43 4.42
CA TYR A 160 10.44 -13.20 3.16
C TYR A 160 9.68 -12.45 2.07
N GLU A 161 8.50 -11.91 2.35
CA GLU A 161 7.74 -11.11 1.40
C GLU A 161 8.50 -9.86 0.95
N TYR A 162 9.20 -9.20 1.88
CA TYR A 162 10.04 -8.06 1.55
C TYR A 162 11.16 -8.44 0.57
N GLN A 163 11.90 -9.51 0.86
CA GLN A 163 12.96 -9.99 -0.03
C GLN A 163 12.40 -10.35 -1.41
N ARG A 164 11.27 -11.03 -1.49
CA ARG A 164 10.61 -11.37 -2.76
C ARG A 164 10.24 -10.13 -3.57
N LEU A 165 9.79 -9.07 -2.91
CA LEU A 165 9.51 -7.80 -3.58
C LEU A 165 10.78 -7.11 -4.06
N VAL A 166 11.84 -7.11 -3.24
CA VAL A 166 13.16 -6.59 -3.63
C VAL A 166 13.72 -7.34 -4.84
N ASP A 167 13.65 -8.67 -4.83
CA ASP A 167 14.10 -9.51 -5.96
C ASP A 167 13.34 -9.19 -7.27
N ASN A 168 12.04 -8.91 -7.17
CA ASN A 168 11.19 -8.68 -8.34
C ASN A 168 11.28 -7.24 -8.88
N TYR A 169 11.39 -6.26 -8.00
CA TYR A 169 11.28 -4.84 -8.38
C TYR A 169 12.58 -4.05 -8.20
N GLY A 170 13.58 -4.67 -7.60
CA GLY A 170 14.85 -4.03 -7.26
C GLY A 170 14.69 -3.08 -6.07
N GLU A 171 15.73 -3.01 -5.28
CA GLU A 171 15.92 -2.00 -4.25
C GLU A 171 16.57 -0.78 -4.91
N GLN A 172 15.75 0.03 -5.60
CA GLN A 172 16.26 1.28 -6.16
C GLN A 172 16.51 2.25 -5.01
N SER A 173 17.74 2.74 -4.94
CA SER A 173 18.06 3.86 -4.07
C SER A 173 17.13 5.03 -4.41
N ASP A 174 16.44 5.54 -3.42
CA ASP A 174 15.67 6.79 -3.53
C ASP A 174 16.62 8.01 -3.62
N GLY A 175 17.91 7.77 -3.72
CA GLY A 175 18.98 8.74 -3.98
C GLY A 175 19.02 9.83 -2.93
N HIS A 176 18.77 11.07 -3.36
CA HIS A 176 18.83 12.24 -2.48
C HIS A 176 17.95 12.13 -1.21
N TRP A 177 16.84 11.41 -1.26
CA TRP A 177 15.89 11.29 -0.14
C TRP A 177 16.36 10.35 0.96
N GLU A 178 17.24 9.38 0.68
CA GLU A 178 17.80 8.48 1.70
C GLU A 178 18.57 9.26 2.76
N HIS A 179 19.33 10.26 2.36
CA HIS A 179 20.08 11.11 3.29
C HIS A 179 19.20 11.93 4.24
N PHE A 180 17.95 12.21 3.85
CA PHE A 180 16.99 12.89 4.74
C PHE A 180 16.33 11.94 5.73
N VAL A 181 16.24 10.67 5.41
CA VAL A 181 15.62 9.64 6.28
C VAL A 181 16.60 9.21 7.38
N GLU A 182 17.88 9.11 7.06
CA GLU A 182 18.91 8.66 8.00
C GLU A 182 19.31 9.71 9.05
N GLY A 183 18.97 10.98 8.85
CA GLY A 183 19.30 12.05 9.78
C GLY A 183 18.22 12.30 10.85
N GLU A 184 18.60 12.87 12.00
CA GLU A 184 17.67 13.29 13.07
C GLU A 184 16.54 14.19 12.55
N ARG A 185 16.80 14.97 11.51
CA ARG A 185 15.80 15.82 10.84
C ARG A 185 14.68 15.04 10.13
N GLY A 186 14.93 13.80 9.73
CA GLY A 186 13.90 12.92 9.16
C GLY A 186 12.81 12.54 10.18
N ARG A 187 13.16 12.46 11.46
CA ARG A 187 12.20 12.18 12.54
C ARG A 187 11.26 13.36 12.78
N ASP A 188 11.74 14.58 12.69
CA ASP A 188 10.97 15.80 12.92
C ASP A 188 10.06 16.17 11.74
N ALA A 189 10.45 15.78 10.52
CA ALA A 189 9.68 16.07 9.30
C ALA A 189 8.61 15.00 8.96
N GLY A 190 8.44 13.98 9.80
CA GLY A 190 7.65 12.79 9.50
C GLY A 190 8.42 11.81 8.60
N HIS A 191 7.99 10.55 8.61
CA HIS A 191 8.64 9.52 7.79
C HIS A 191 8.41 9.78 6.30
N PHE A 192 9.47 9.99 5.55
CA PHE A 192 9.41 9.94 4.09
C PHE A 192 9.00 8.53 3.65
N ILE A 193 8.09 8.48 2.68
CA ILE A 193 7.67 7.20 2.12
C ILE A 193 8.50 6.96 0.86
N THR A 194 9.63 6.30 1.06
CA THR A 194 10.57 5.92 0.00
C THR A 194 10.11 4.67 -0.74
N ARG A 195 10.79 4.31 -1.83
CA ARG A 195 10.54 3.06 -2.54
C ARG A 195 10.71 1.84 -1.63
N ARG A 196 11.76 1.84 -0.80
CA ARG A 196 11.97 0.80 0.23
C ARG A 196 10.80 0.74 1.22
N GLY A 197 10.30 1.89 1.65
CA GLY A 197 9.12 1.99 2.51
C GLY A 197 7.87 1.39 1.85
N HIS A 198 7.67 1.60 0.56
CA HIS A 198 6.57 0.99 -0.19
C HIS A 198 6.73 -0.53 -0.32
N LEU A 199 7.94 -1.03 -0.59
CA LEU A 199 8.22 -2.47 -0.62
C LEU A 199 7.92 -3.12 0.74
N ALA A 200 8.41 -2.53 1.84
CA ALA A 200 8.19 -3.06 3.18
C ALA A 200 6.71 -3.03 3.61
N ARG A 201 5.95 -1.98 3.25
CA ARG A 201 4.51 -1.90 3.51
C ARG A 201 3.72 -2.89 2.66
N SER A 202 4.10 -3.09 1.41
CA SER A 202 3.48 -4.10 0.55
C SER A 202 3.76 -5.51 1.07
N ALA A 203 4.99 -5.77 1.52
CA ALA A 203 5.35 -7.01 2.20
C ALA A 203 4.53 -7.25 3.47
N PHE A 204 4.28 -6.20 4.27
CA PHE A 204 3.40 -6.28 5.44
C PHE A 204 1.98 -6.72 5.04
N LEU A 205 1.40 -6.12 4.01
CA LEU A 205 0.08 -6.50 3.51
C LEU A 205 0.04 -7.94 2.99
N ARG A 206 1.09 -8.41 2.32
CA ARG A 206 1.24 -9.81 1.87
C ARG A 206 1.39 -10.77 3.04
N THR A 207 2.07 -10.36 4.10
CA THR A 207 2.18 -11.14 5.35
C THR A 207 0.81 -11.37 5.99
N LEU A 208 -0.04 -10.34 6.04
CA LEU A 208 -1.41 -10.50 6.52
C LEU A 208 -2.23 -11.44 5.62
N SER A 209 -2.03 -11.37 4.31
CA SER A 209 -2.65 -12.31 3.36
C SER A 209 -2.18 -13.74 3.59
N ALA A 210 -0.87 -13.94 3.81
CA ALA A 210 -0.30 -15.26 4.13
C ALA A 210 -0.83 -15.80 5.45
N ALA A 211 -0.93 -14.97 6.48
CA ALA A 211 -1.48 -15.38 7.78
C ALA A 211 -2.95 -15.82 7.69
N TYR A 212 -3.73 -15.12 6.90
CA TYR A 212 -5.13 -15.51 6.63
C TYR A 212 -5.22 -16.83 5.85
N ASP A 213 -4.45 -16.98 4.77
CA ASP A 213 -4.55 -18.12 3.85
C ASP A 213 -3.85 -19.39 4.35
N LEU A 214 -2.68 -19.25 5.01
CA LEU A 214 -1.85 -20.39 5.40
C LEU A 214 -2.10 -20.85 6.86
N TRP A 215 -2.51 -19.92 7.73
CA TRP A 215 -2.62 -20.19 9.16
C TRP A 215 -4.00 -19.90 9.74
N ASP A 216 -5.01 -19.71 8.87
CA ASP A 216 -6.40 -19.46 9.27
C ASP A 216 -6.56 -18.29 10.26
N MET A 217 -5.74 -17.23 10.11
CA MET A 217 -5.88 -16.03 10.93
C MET A 217 -7.28 -15.44 10.75
N PRO A 218 -8.01 -15.11 11.84
CA PRO A 218 -9.35 -14.51 11.73
C PRO A 218 -9.33 -13.22 10.90
N GLU A 219 -10.29 -13.07 9.98
CA GLU A 219 -10.39 -11.87 9.12
C GLU A 219 -10.45 -10.56 9.93
N SER A 220 -11.08 -10.59 11.12
CA SER A 220 -11.13 -9.45 12.04
C SER A 220 -9.78 -9.02 12.62
N MET A 221 -8.73 -9.83 12.49
CA MET A 221 -7.37 -9.50 12.92
C MET A 221 -6.49 -9.00 11.76
N VAL A 222 -6.97 -9.19 10.53
CA VAL A 222 -6.29 -8.72 9.32
C VAL A 222 -6.49 -7.22 9.12
N TYR A 223 -7.61 -6.67 9.59
CA TYR A 223 -7.99 -5.26 9.54
C TYR A 223 -7.76 -4.56 10.93
#